data_caaf9fde76b35a133be44cf1a1f01c21
#
_entry.id   caaf9fde76b35a133be44cf1a1f01c21
#
_cell.length_a   1.000
_cell.length_b   1.000
_cell.length_c   1.000
_cell.angle_alpha   90.00
_cell.angle_beta   90.00
_cell.angle_gamma   90.00
#
_symmetry.space_group_name_H-M   'P 1'
#
loop_
_entity.id
_entity.type
_entity.pdbx_description
1 polymer ?
#
loop_
_entity_poly.entity_id
_entity_poly.type
_entity_poly.pdbx_seq_one_letter_code
_entity_poly.pdbx_strand_id
1 'polypeptide(L)'
;MMQTTKDFQLISVEKLIPYVNNARTHSKEQILKLRSSLREFGFINPILIDRNYNVLAGHGRLMAAKEEGISEVPCVYVDHLTEAQKKAYVLADNRMALDAGWDEELLSVEMSELQELGFDLELTGFDEKEIADLFATDDEAKEDDFDVDKASELPPFVESNDIWLLGRHRLMLSLIHI
;
A
#
# COMPACT_ATOMS: atom_id res chain seq x y z
N MET A 1 3.49 -14.71 -26.08
CA MET A 1 3.92 -15.52 -24.92
C MET A 1 4.45 -14.56 -23.88
N MET A 2 3.90 -14.57 -22.68
CA MET A 2 4.32 -13.66 -21.61
C MET A 2 5.71 -14.11 -21.14
N GLN A 3 6.73 -13.25 -21.26
CA GLN A 3 8.06 -13.57 -20.76
C GLN A 3 8.12 -13.20 -19.27
N THR A 4 8.51 -14.17 -18.46
CA THR A 4 8.70 -13.96 -17.02
C THR A 4 10.21 -13.93 -16.72
N THR A 5 10.63 -12.96 -15.95
CA THR A 5 12.00 -12.85 -15.42
C THR A 5 12.15 -13.86 -14.29
N LYS A 6 13.21 -14.68 -14.31
CA LYS A 6 13.29 -15.87 -13.46
C LYS A 6 14.27 -15.76 -12.29
N ASP A 7 15.30 -14.93 -12.38
CA ASP A 7 16.39 -14.95 -11.40
C ASP A 7 16.78 -13.54 -10.98
N PHE A 8 17.02 -13.33 -9.70
CA PHE A 8 17.69 -12.14 -9.20
C PHE A 8 19.17 -12.42 -8.98
N GLN A 9 19.99 -11.40 -9.15
CA GLN A 9 21.44 -11.46 -8.91
C GLN A 9 21.84 -10.31 -7.99
N LEU A 10 22.79 -10.56 -7.10
CA LEU A 10 23.42 -9.49 -6.30
C LEU A 10 24.41 -8.75 -7.20
N ILE A 11 24.20 -7.46 -7.36
CA ILE A 11 25.01 -6.57 -8.18
C ILE A 11 25.56 -5.45 -7.32
N SER A 12 26.86 -5.16 -7.46
CA SER A 12 27.48 -4.03 -6.77
C SER A 12 26.78 -2.72 -7.16
N VAL A 13 26.44 -1.89 -6.16
CA VAL A 13 25.79 -0.59 -6.34
C VAL A 13 26.62 0.37 -7.21
N GLU A 14 27.94 0.18 -7.24
CA GLU A 14 28.87 0.97 -8.05
C GLU A 14 28.75 0.69 -9.56
N LYS A 15 28.27 -0.50 -9.94
CA LYS A 15 28.03 -0.87 -11.34
C LYS A 15 26.72 -0.34 -11.88
N LEU A 16 25.78 0.01 -11.01
CA LEU A 16 24.46 0.42 -11.41
C LEU A 16 24.45 1.86 -11.93
N ILE A 17 23.92 2.04 -13.12
CA ILE A 17 23.84 3.32 -13.82
C ILE A 17 22.41 3.84 -13.70
N PRO A 18 22.15 4.88 -12.89
CA PRO A 18 20.83 5.51 -12.83
C PRO A 18 20.44 6.05 -14.22
N TYR A 19 19.15 5.88 -14.57
CA TYR A 19 18.66 6.42 -15.84
C TYR A 19 18.69 7.97 -15.82
N VAL A 20 19.50 8.56 -16.70
CA VAL A 20 19.77 10.01 -16.72
C VAL A 20 18.50 10.84 -16.92
N ASN A 21 17.55 10.34 -17.72
CA ASN A 21 16.28 11.02 -18.01
C ASN A 21 15.14 10.53 -17.10
N ASN A 22 15.45 10.08 -15.89
CA ASN A 22 14.40 9.73 -14.93
C ASN A 22 13.63 10.99 -14.52
N ALA A 23 12.38 11.09 -14.94
CA ALA A 23 11.51 12.23 -14.63
C ALA A 23 11.01 12.22 -13.17
N ARG A 24 11.15 11.10 -12.45
CA ARG A 24 10.72 10.99 -11.05
C ARG A 24 11.80 11.55 -10.14
N THR A 25 11.41 12.51 -9.32
CA THR A 25 12.24 13.07 -8.24
C THR A 25 11.96 12.34 -6.93
N HIS A 26 12.95 12.27 -6.07
CA HIS A 26 12.84 11.68 -4.74
C HIS A 26 13.19 12.74 -3.71
N SER A 27 12.28 13.01 -2.77
CA SER A 27 12.54 13.92 -1.66
C SER A 27 13.50 13.25 -0.65
N LYS A 28 14.14 14.07 0.19
CA LYS A 28 14.99 13.55 1.27
C LYS A 28 14.19 12.70 2.25
N GLU A 29 12.95 13.13 2.56
CA GLU A 29 12.05 12.42 3.45
C GLU A 29 11.72 11.04 2.87
N GLN A 30 11.41 10.94 1.56
CA GLN A 30 11.16 9.66 0.91
C GLN A 30 12.39 8.73 0.97
N ILE A 31 13.58 9.26 0.75
CA ILE A 31 14.80 8.45 0.87
C ILE A 31 15.00 7.97 2.31
N LEU A 32 14.73 8.80 3.32
CA LEU A 32 14.78 8.38 4.72
C LEU A 32 13.78 7.25 5.03
N LYS A 33 12.53 7.35 4.57
CA LYS A 33 11.52 6.29 4.69
C LYS A 33 11.99 4.98 4.04
N LEU A 34 12.56 5.06 2.81
CA LEU A 34 13.12 3.90 2.13
C LEU A 34 14.31 3.28 2.88
N ARG A 35 15.18 4.10 3.49
CA ARG A 35 16.31 3.62 4.31
C ARG A 35 15.81 2.87 5.55
N SER A 36 14.83 3.43 6.26
CA SER A 36 14.21 2.76 7.42
C SER A 36 13.58 1.43 7.02
N SER A 37 12.87 1.39 5.90
CA SER A 37 12.30 0.17 5.34
C SER A 37 13.38 -0.87 4.98
N LEU A 38 14.51 -0.45 4.40
CA LEU A 38 15.62 -1.36 4.10
C LEU A 38 16.29 -1.94 5.36
N ARG A 39 16.35 -1.18 6.44
CA ARG A 39 16.90 -1.66 7.72
C ARG A 39 15.97 -2.67 8.37
N GLU A 40 14.67 -2.43 8.36
CA GLU A 40 13.67 -3.27 9.02
C GLU A 40 13.40 -4.55 8.24
N PHE A 41 13.04 -4.40 6.97
CA PHE A 41 12.57 -5.51 6.15
C PHE A 41 13.67 -6.14 5.29
N GLY A 42 14.82 -5.48 5.17
CA GLY A 42 15.84 -5.86 4.19
C GLY A 42 15.48 -5.43 2.76
N PHE A 43 16.28 -5.88 1.79
CA PHE A 43 16.08 -5.53 0.39
C PHE A 43 15.17 -6.56 -0.30
N ILE A 44 13.85 -6.49 -0.03
CA ILE A 44 12.87 -7.47 -0.53
C ILE A 44 12.54 -7.25 -2.02
N ASN A 45 12.42 -5.99 -2.44
CA ASN A 45 11.93 -5.62 -3.77
C ASN A 45 13.10 -5.30 -4.71
N PRO A 46 13.48 -6.16 -5.68
CA PRO A 46 14.69 -5.99 -6.47
C PRO A 46 14.67 -4.75 -7.37
N ILE A 47 15.85 -4.31 -7.80
CA ILE A 47 16.03 -3.26 -8.79
C ILE A 47 15.96 -3.90 -10.18
N LEU A 48 15.20 -3.29 -11.10
CA LEU A 48 15.13 -3.75 -12.49
C LEU A 48 16.23 -3.05 -13.31
N ILE A 49 17.03 -3.84 -14.01
CA ILE A 49 18.16 -3.36 -14.81
C ILE A 49 18.17 -3.97 -16.20
N ASP A 50 18.84 -3.31 -17.13
CA ASP A 50 19.19 -3.90 -18.42
C ASP A 50 20.60 -4.55 -18.37
N ARG A 51 21.01 -5.16 -19.51
CA ARG A 51 22.33 -5.81 -19.64
C ARG A 51 23.52 -4.87 -19.48
N ASN A 52 23.30 -3.57 -19.65
CA ASN A 52 24.33 -2.55 -19.47
C ASN A 52 24.30 -1.93 -18.06
N TYR A 53 23.59 -2.57 -17.11
CA TYR A 53 23.38 -2.11 -15.75
C TYR A 53 22.60 -0.78 -15.62
N ASN A 54 21.92 -0.35 -16.69
CA ASN A 54 21.03 0.81 -16.57
C ASN A 54 19.81 0.45 -15.73
N VAL A 55 19.52 1.26 -14.74
CA VAL A 55 18.38 1.09 -13.85
C VAL A 55 17.09 1.50 -14.57
N LEU A 56 16.13 0.58 -14.66
CA LEU A 56 14.82 0.79 -15.26
C LEU A 56 13.77 1.12 -14.18
N ALA A 57 13.86 0.46 -13.00
CA ALA A 57 12.98 0.73 -11.86
C ALA A 57 13.72 0.52 -10.53
N GLY A 58 13.35 1.26 -9.50
CA GLY A 58 13.95 1.18 -8.17
C GLY A 58 15.03 2.22 -7.89
N HIS A 59 15.01 3.38 -8.57
CA HIS A 59 15.98 4.46 -8.37
C HIS A 59 16.04 4.95 -6.91
N GLY A 60 14.89 5.14 -6.25
CA GLY A 60 14.85 5.53 -4.84
C GLY A 60 15.49 4.49 -3.92
N ARG A 61 15.23 3.19 -4.16
CA ARG A 61 15.87 2.10 -3.41
C ARG A 61 17.38 2.05 -3.62
N LEU A 62 17.86 2.31 -4.85
CA LEU A 62 19.29 2.41 -5.10
C LEU A 62 19.92 3.57 -4.34
N MET A 63 19.28 4.74 -4.30
CA MET A 63 19.76 5.90 -3.53
C MET A 63 19.80 5.56 -2.04
N ALA A 64 18.72 5.01 -1.49
CA ALA A 64 18.67 4.59 -0.09
C ALA A 64 19.74 3.56 0.25
N ALA A 65 19.97 2.56 -0.61
CA ALA A 65 21.01 1.56 -0.43
C ALA A 65 22.42 2.17 -0.40
N LYS A 66 22.70 3.12 -1.28
CA LYS A 66 24.00 3.84 -1.28
C LYS A 66 24.21 4.64 0.00
N GLU A 67 23.18 5.33 0.50
CA GLU A 67 23.25 6.07 1.75
C GLU A 67 23.37 5.17 2.98
N GLU A 68 22.82 3.93 2.92
CA GLU A 68 22.99 2.92 3.96
C GLU A 68 24.34 2.17 3.88
N GLY A 69 25.16 2.44 2.86
CA GLY A 69 26.43 1.75 2.67
C GLY A 69 26.30 0.29 2.24
N ILE A 70 25.16 -0.08 1.67
CA ILE A 70 24.93 -1.41 1.10
C ILE A 70 25.77 -1.56 -0.16
N SER A 71 26.66 -2.53 -0.20
CA SER A 71 27.60 -2.72 -1.31
C SER A 71 26.99 -3.44 -2.50
N GLU A 72 26.05 -4.35 -2.27
CA GLU A 72 25.39 -5.16 -3.29
C GLU A 72 23.87 -5.19 -3.07
N VAL A 73 23.12 -5.12 -4.15
CA VAL A 73 21.66 -5.10 -4.11
C VAL A 73 21.07 -6.14 -5.07
N PRO A 74 19.91 -6.73 -4.75
CA PRO A 74 19.25 -7.67 -5.64
C PRO A 74 18.73 -6.97 -6.88
N CYS A 75 19.12 -7.47 -8.03
CA CYS A 75 18.72 -6.95 -9.33
C CYS A 75 18.10 -8.04 -10.18
N VAL A 76 17.17 -7.63 -11.03
CA VAL A 76 16.53 -8.49 -12.04
C VAL A 76 16.81 -7.91 -13.41
N TYR A 77 17.29 -8.76 -14.34
CA TYR A 77 17.55 -8.35 -15.71
C TYR A 77 16.27 -8.35 -16.55
N VAL A 78 16.05 -7.23 -17.25
CA VAL A 78 14.95 -7.05 -18.20
C VAL A 78 15.53 -6.94 -19.61
N ASP A 79 15.69 -8.10 -20.26
CA ASP A 79 16.45 -8.24 -21.52
C ASP A 79 15.58 -8.21 -22.78
N HIS A 80 14.29 -8.40 -22.63
CA HIS A 80 13.35 -8.61 -23.72
C HIS A 80 12.74 -7.32 -24.27
N LEU A 81 13.03 -6.17 -23.64
CA LEU A 81 12.48 -4.88 -24.05
C LEU A 81 13.39 -4.19 -25.06
N THR A 82 12.79 -3.63 -26.11
CA THR A 82 13.45 -2.67 -27.01
C THR A 82 13.74 -1.37 -26.29
N GLU A 83 14.64 -0.52 -26.81
CA GLU A 83 14.98 0.77 -26.21
C GLU A 83 13.74 1.69 -26.04
N ALA A 84 12.80 1.67 -27.00
CA ALA A 84 11.55 2.41 -26.88
C ALA A 84 10.67 1.87 -25.75
N GLN A 85 10.57 0.55 -25.61
CA GLN A 85 9.81 -0.10 -24.53
C GLN A 85 10.43 0.15 -23.17
N LYS A 86 11.77 0.16 -23.03
CA LYS A 86 12.44 0.52 -21.77
C LYS A 86 12.06 1.93 -21.31
N LYS A 87 12.13 2.92 -22.23
CA LYS A 87 11.73 4.31 -21.94
C LYS A 87 10.26 4.40 -21.53
N ALA A 88 9.38 3.74 -22.28
CA ALA A 88 7.94 3.71 -21.97
C ALA A 88 7.68 3.04 -20.62
N TYR A 89 8.38 1.94 -20.31
CA TYR A 89 8.26 1.22 -19.05
C TYR A 89 8.65 2.09 -17.84
N VAL A 90 9.78 2.81 -17.91
CA VAL A 90 10.20 3.72 -16.83
C VAL A 90 9.12 4.76 -16.52
N LEU A 91 8.45 5.31 -17.53
CA LEU A 91 7.36 6.26 -17.33
C LEU A 91 6.10 5.58 -16.78
N ALA A 92 5.72 4.42 -17.34
CA ALA A 92 4.53 3.69 -16.95
C ALA A 92 4.61 3.19 -15.49
N ASP A 93 5.75 2.61 -15.09
CA ASP A 93 5.99 2.13 -13.71
C ASP A 93 5.83 3.27 -12.70
N ASN A 94 6.41 4.43 -12.99
CA ASN A 94 6.28 5.61 -12.14
C ASN A 94 4.85 6.15 -12.10
N ARG A 95 4.12 6.14 -13.22
CA ARG A 95 2.77 6.71 -13.32
C ARG A 95 1.74 5.81 -12.63
N MET A 96 1.78 4.50 -12.89
CA MET A 96 0.83 3.54 -12.31
C MET A 96 0.88 3.52 -10.78
N ALA A 97 2.07 3.74 -10.19
CA ALA A 97 2.20 3.84 -8.73
C ALA A 97 1.47 5.06 -8.13
N LEU A 98 1.16 6.09 -8.92
CA LEU A 98 0.44 7.28 -8.47
C LEU A 98 -1.09 7.14 -8.65
N ASP A 99 -1.55 6.18 -9.46
CA ASP A 99 -2.97 5.99 -9.74
C ASP A 99 -3.66 5.06 -8.71
N ALA A 100 -2.87 4.40 -7.85
CA ALA A 100 -3.40 3.57 -6.77
C ALA A 100 -3.82 4.45 -5.58
N GLY A 101 -4.92 4.09 -4.94
CA GLY A 101 -5.41 4.67 -3.69
C GLY A 101 -5.45 3.63 -2.57
N TRP A 102 -5.94 4.02 -1.42
CA TRP A 102 -6.16 3.17 -0.27
C TRP A 102 -7.66 2.99 -0.01
N ASP A 103 -8.02 1.83 0.44
CA ASP A 103 -9.28 1.58 1.13
C ASP A 103 -9.05 1.97 2.60
N GLU A 104 -9.58 3.12 3.02
CA GLU A 104 -9.28 3.71 4.32
C GLU A 104 -9.81 2.86 5.49
N GLU A 105 -10.94 2.17 5.31
CA GLU A 105 -11.50 1.28 6.33
C GLU A 105 -10.57 0.07 6.57
N LEU A 106 -10.14 -0.59 5.49
CA LEU A 106 -9.21 -1.71 5.59
C LEU A 106 -7.84 -1.26 6.09
N LEU A 107 -7.37 -0.10 5.65
CA LEU A 107 -6.09 0.44 6.09
C LEU A 107 -6.07 0.73 7.59
N SER A 108 -7.16 1.29 8.13
CA SER A 108 -7.31 1.54 9.58
C SER A 108 -7.25 0.26 10.39
N VAL A 109 -7.94 -0.80 9.93
CA VAL A 109 -7.90 -2.12 10.59
C VAL A 109 -6.48 -2.68 10.62
N GLU A 110 -5.78 -2.73 9.48
CA GLU A 110 -4.41 -3.24 9.38
C GLU A 110 -3.43 -2.44 10.26
N MET A 111 -3.58 -1.10 10.29
CA MET A 111 -2.75 -0.24 11.13
C MET A 111 -3.02 -0.47 12.62
N SER A 112 -4.28 -0.69 13.01
CA SER A 112 -4.66 -1.01 14.39
C SER A 112 -4.05 -2.34 14.84
N GLU A 113 -4.13 -3.38 13.99
CA GLU A 113 -3.52 -4.68 14.27
C GLU A 113 -1.99 -4.58 14.43
N LEU A 114 -1.32 -3.79 13.58
CA LEU A 114 0.12 -3.53 13.71
C LEU A 114 0.46 -2.82 15.02
N GLN A 115 -0.37 -1.85 15.44
CA GLN A 115 -0.20 -1.14 16.70
C GLN A 115 -0.37 -2.09 17.91
N GLU A 116 -1.36 -2.98 17.88
CA GLU A 116 -1.57 -4.00 18.93
C GLU A 116 -0.40 -4.98 19.03
N LEU A 117 0.24 -5.29 17.90
CA LEU A 117 1.46 -6.11 17.86
C LEU A 117 2.72 -5.35 18.33
N GLY A 118 2.59 -4.06 18.64
CA GLY A 118 3.71 -3.21 19.08
C GLY A 118 4.67 -2.84 17.95
N PHE A 119 4.20 -2.87 16.69
CA PHE A 119 5.00 -2.50 15.54
C PHE A 119 5.04 -0.98 15.37
N ASP A 120 6.19 -0.45 14.95
CA ASP A 120 6.35 0.98 14.66
C ASP A 120 5.67 1.34 13.33
N LEU A 121 4.54 2.05 13.43
CA LEU A 121 3.71 2.39 12.27
C LEU A 121 4.40 3.32 11.28
N GLU A 122 5.39 4.13 11.67
CA GLU A 122 6.13 4.98 10.73
C GLU A 122 6.92 4.15 9.70
N LEU A 123 7.27 2.90 10.03
CA LEU A 123 7.94 1.97 9.11
C LEU A 123 7.06 1.50 7.96
N THR A 124 5.74 1.69 8.04
CA THR A 124 4.80 1.43 6.95
C THR A 124 4.92 2.46 5.82
N GLY A 125 5.57 3.60 6.10
CA GLY A 125 5.79 4.69 5.15
C GLY A 125 4.79 5.84 5.29
N PHE A 126 3.74 5.69 6.10
CA PHE A 126 2.86 6.81 6.48
C PHE A 126 3.58 7.71 7.48
N ASP A 127 3.28 9.01 7.46
CA ASP A 127 3.80 9.91 8.47
C ASP A 127 2.86 9.98 9.69
N GLU A 128 3.34 10.57 10.79
CA GLU A 128 2.60 10.68 12.05
C GLU A 128 1.22 11.35 11.86
N LYS A 129 1.15 12.34 10.98
CA LYS A 129 -0.12 13.03 10.69
C LYS A 129 -1.07 12.16 9.90
N GLU A 130 -0.59 11.47 8.85
CA GLU A 130 -1.39 10.53 8.07
C GLU A 130 -1.97 9.43 8.95
N ILE A 131 -1.17 8.91 9.89
CA ILE A 131 -1.60 7.89 10.86
C ILE A 131 -2.66 8.47 11.82
N ALA A 132 -2.44 9.67 12.35
CA ALA A 132 -3.40 10.33 13.23
C ALA A 132 -4.73 10.64 12.52
N ASP A 133 -4.68 11.14 11.29
CA ASP A 133 -5.87 11.43 10.49
C ASP A 133 -6.66 10.13 10.18
N LEU A 134 -5.97 9.02 9.91
CA LEU A 134 -6.59 7.72 9.67
C LEU A 134 -7.37 7.21 10.89
N PHE A 135 -6.80 7.32 12.10
CA PHE A 135 -7.49 6.91 13.33
C PHE A 135 -8.58 7.89 13.78
N ALA A 136 -8.47 9.18 13.41
CA ALA A 136 -9.51 10.16 13.75
C ALA A 136 -10.83 9.91 13.02
N THR A 137 -10.80 9.28 11.82
CA THR A 137 -12.01 8.94 11.06
C THR A 137 -12.82 7.81 11.72
N ASP A 138 -12.18 6.93 12.50
CA ASP A 138 -12.86 5.84 13.22
C ASP A 138 -13.60 6.33 14.49
N ASP A 139 -13.16 7.44 15.10
CA ASP A 139 -13.80 7.99 16.32
C ASP A 139 -15.07 8.83 16.01
N GLU A 140 -15.32 9.19 14.76
CA GLU A 140 -16.57 9.83 14.35
C GLU A 140 -17.63 8.82 13.87
N ALA A 141 -17.85 7.74 14.60
CA ALA A 141 -19.16 7.12 14.60
C ALA A 141 -20.13 8.19 15.13
N LYS A 142 -20.73 8.97 14.24
CA LYS A 142 -21.82 9.89 14.60
C LYS A 142 -22.84 9.05 15.34
N GLU A 143 -22.97 9.27 16.65
CA GLU A 143 -24.19 8.82 17.33
C GLU A 143 -25.33 9.34 16.47
N ASP A 144 -26.11 8.42 15.90
CA ASP A 144 -27.31 8.80 15.20
C ASP A 144 -28.21 9.48 16.24
N ASP A 145 -28.90 10.55 15.83
CA ASP A 145 -29.88 11.25 16.66
C ASP A 145 -31.14 10.37 16.90
N PHE A 146 -30.97 9.02 16.85
CA PHE A 146 -32.07 8.09 17.03
C PHE A 146 -32.47 7.99 18.49
N ASP A 147 -33.59 8.61 18.82
CA ASP A 147 -34.20 8.60 20.14
C ASP A 147 -35.00 7.32 20.35
N VAL A 148 -34.36 6.33 21.00
CA VAL A 148 -34.97 5.02 21.30
C VAL A 148 -36.26 5.16 22.11
N ASP A 149 -36.33 6.14 23.02
CA ASP A 149 -37.50 6.35 23.85
C ASP A 149 -38.70 6.86 23.04
N LYS A 150 -38.47 7.82 22.13
CA LYS A 150 -39.50 8.26 21.18
C LYS A 150 -39.88 7.18 20.15
N ALA A 151 -38.92 6.37 19.69
CA ALA A 151 -39.21 5.29 18.76
C ALA A 151 -40.08 4.20 19.42
N SER A 152 -39.90 3.95 20.73
CA SER A 152 -40.68 2.96 21.45
C SER A 152 -42.13 3.41 21.74
N GLU A 153 -42.44 4.71 21.65
CA GLU A 153 -43.79 5.24 21.78
C GLU A 153 -44.64 5.07 20.47
N LEU A 154 -43.98 4.80 19.34
CA LEU A 154 -44.66 4.57 18.09
C LEU A 154 -45.26 3.15 18.05
N PRO A 155 -46.47 2.98 17.45
CA PRO A 155 -47.01 1.65 17.30
C PRO A 155 -46.07 0.78 16.46
N PRO A 156 -45.83 -0.48 16.87
CA PRO A 156 -44.96 -1.37 16.09
C PRO A 156 -45.57 -1.58 14.69
N PHE A 157 -44.74 -1.35 13.67
CA PHE A 157 -45.12 -1.57 12.26
C PHE A 157 -44.57 -2.89 11.71
N VAL A 158 -43.88 -3.67 12.56
CA VAL A 158 -43.32 -4.98 12.26
C VAL A 158 -44.05 -6.02 13.09
N GLU A 159 -44.59 -7.06 12.44
CA GLU A 159 -45.22 -8.18 13.10
C GLU A 159 -44.28 -9.42 13.13
N SER A 160 -44.57 -10.33 14.07
CA SER A 160 -43.80 -11.59 14.15
C SER A 160 -43.99 -12.40 12.85
N ASN A 161 -42.93 -12.87 12.26
CA ASN A 161 -42.79 -13.54 10.96
C ASN A 161 -42.82 -12.66 9.73
N ASP A 162 -42.79 -11.34 9.87
CA ASP A 162 -42.58 -10.45 8.73
C ASP A 162 -41.21 -10.70 8.10
N ILE A 163 -41.18 -10.69 6.75
CA ILE A 163 -39.97 -10.81 5.97
C ILE A 163 -39.70 -9.49 5.27
N TRP A 164 -38.59 -8.85 5.67
CA TRP A 164 -38.13 -7.60 5.09
C TRP A 164 -37.08 -7.83 4.01
N LEU A 165 -37.23 -7.18 2.88
CA LEU A 165 -36.28 -7.24 1.78
C LEU A 165 -35.35 -6.04 1.84
N LEU A 166 -34.04 -6.29 2.09
CA LEU A 166 -32.97 -5.30 2.11
C LEU A 166 -32.06 -5.54 0.89
N GLY A 167 -32.48 -5.03 -0.26
CA GLY A 167 -31.83 -5.33 -1.52
C GLY A 167 -31.91 -6.83 -1.84
N ARG A 168 -30.78 -7.54 -1.87
CA ARG A 168 -30.70 -9.00 -2.08
C ARG A 168 -30.81 -9.82 -0.80
N HIS A 169 -30.82 -9.18 0.36
CA HIS A 169 -30.90 -9.83 1.66
C HIS A 169 -32.32 -9.87 2.18
N ARG A 170 -32.64 -10.90 2.99
CA ARG A 170 -33.91 -11.05 3.66
C ARG A 170 -33.70 -11.08 5.16
N LEU A 171 -34.45 -10.27 5.89
CA LEU A 171 -34.49 -10.25 7.34
C LEU A 171 -35.87 -10.72 7.80
N MET A 172 -35.92 -11.68 8.72
CA MET A 172 -37.18 -12.15 9.32
C MET A 172 -37.13 -11.90 10.83
N LEU A 173 -38.20 -11.29 11.36
CA LEU A 173 -38.37 -11.18 12.78
C LEU A 173 -38.92 -12.51 13.31
N SER A 174 -38.08 -13.28 14.03
CA SER A 174 -38.52 -14.53 14.67
C SER A 174 -38.31 -14.47 16.18
N LEU A 175 -39.28 -15.01 16.93
CA LEU A 175 -39.14 -15.19 18.37
C LEU A 175 -38.48 -16.55 18.61
N ILE A 176 -37.28 -16.55 19.20
CA ILE A 176 -36.66 -17.74 19.72
C ILE A 176 -37.21 -17.91 21.13
N HIS A 177 -38.07 -18.90 21.31
CA HIS A 177 -38.41 -19.37 22.67
C HIS A 177 -37.26 -20.27 23.18
N ILE A 178 -36.55 -19.78 24.20
CA ILE A 178 -35.60 -20.56 24.95
C ILE A 178 -36.36 -21.35 26.01
#